data_fdb488f2e22dee6b9c35c314a2a2748f
#
_entry.id   fdb488f2e22dee6b9c35c314a2a2748f
#
_cell.length_a   1.000
_cell.length_b   1.000
_cell.length_c   1.000
_cell.angle_alpha   90.00
_cell.angle_beta   90.00
_cell.angle_gamma   90.00
#
_symmetry.space_group_name_H-M   'P 1'
#
loop_
_entity.id
_entity.type
_entity.pdbx_description
1 polymer ?
#
loop_
_entity_poly.entity_id
_entity_poly.type
_entity_poly.pdbx_seq_one_letter_code
_entity_poly.pdbx_strand_id
1 'polypeptide(L)'
;MPALERGTLAYKIREHRINAGLTIKRLAELSGVTACTIGAAEHGKSIPNLANIAAIAAALNIPSYIFTEADKMPEETLLQRLDKARVMRCLSWPALAKDIGVDMADLCKFKQGRKVWSALIEQIVKWLDNSNN
;
A
#
# COMPACT_ATOMS: atom_id res chain seq x y z
N MET A 1 2.53 29.13 4.99
CA MET A 1 2.02 27.81 4.68
C MET A 1 1.05 27.35 5.75
N PRO A 2 -0.15 26.90 5.38
CA PRO A 2 -1.02 26.35 6.39
C PRO A 2 -0.37 25.09 6.99
N ALA A 3 -0.63 24.87 8.28
CA ALA A 3 -0.15 23.67 8.95
C ALA A 3 -0.85 22.46 8.35
N LEU A 4 -0.12 21.36 8.17
CA LEU A 4 -0.70 20.11 7.69
C LEU A 4 -1.64 19.55 8.75
N GLU A 5 -2.79 19.07 8.31
CA GLU A 5 -3.75 18.44 9.21
C GLU A 5 -3.19 17.10 9.71
N ARG A 6 -3.36 16.85 11.00
CA ARG A 6 -3.00 15.55 11.59
C ARG A 6 -3.82 14.45 10.92
N GLY A 7 -3.19 13.34 10.62
CA GLY A 7 -3.85 12.22 9.97
C GLY A 7 -3.71 12.20 8.46
N THR A 8 -3.23 13.28 7.83
CA THR A 8 -2.92 13.23 6.40
C THR A 8 -1.64 12.41 6.18
N LEU A 9 -1.52 11.83 4.98
CA LEU A 9 -0.31 11.09 4.62
C LEU A 9 0.93 11.97 4.74
N ALA A 10 0.84 13.22 4.25
CA ALA A 10 1.95 14.17 4.32
C ALA A 10 2.42 14.38 5.76
N TYR A 11 1.47 14.61 6.67
CA TYR A 11 1.78 14.80 8.09
C TYR A 11 2.41 13.55 8.69
N LYS A 12 1.86 12.39 8.41
CA LYS A 12 2.34 11.11 8.96
C LYS A 12 3.79 10.81 8.53
N ILE A 13 4.10 11.00 7.26
CA ILE A 13 5.46 10.77 6.77
C ILE A 13 6.43 11.70 7.47
N ARG A 14 6.10 12.99 7.53
CA ARG A 14 6.96 13.98 8.17
C ARG A 14 7.15 13.70 9.66
N GLU A 15 6.08 13.39 10.38
CA GLU A 15 6.13 13.12 11.81
C GLU A 15 7.02 11.91 12.12
N HIS A 16 6.80 10.80 11.42
CA HIS A 16 7.60 9.60 11.63
C HIS A 16 9.07 9.80 11.25
N ARG A 17 9.32 10.57 10.20
CA ARG A 17 10.70 10.91 9.83
C ARG A 17 11.40 11.71 10.92
N ILE A 18 10.74 12.75 11.41
CA ILE A 18 11.29 13.62 12.46
C ILE A 18 11.52 12.83 13.76
N ASN A 19 10.55 12.00 14.14
CA ASN A 19 10.65 11.16 15.34
C ASN A 19 11.79 10.15 15.23
N ALA A 20 12.13 9.72 14.03
CA ALA A 20 13.25 8.82 13.78
C ALA A 20 14.61 9.57 13.73
N GLY A 21 14.59 10.90 13.82
CA GLY A 21 15.80 11.71 13.77
C GLY A 21 16.43 11.82 12.40
N LEU A 22 15.64 11.63 11.33
CA LEU A 22 16.13 11.57 9.95
C LEU A 22 15.85 12.87 9.21
N THR A 23 16.80 13.27 8.34
CA THR A 23 16.56 14.30 7.33
C THR A 23 15.88 13.65 6.12
N ILE A 24 15.29 14.46 5.24
CA ILE A 24 14.73 13.96 3.99
C ILE A 24 15.81 13.25 3.18
N LYS A 25 17.00 13.81 3.11
CA LYS A 25 18.14 13.22 2.39
C LYS A 25 18.47 11.82 2.94
N ARG A 26 18.53 11.68 4.27
CA ARG A 26 18.88 10.41 4.89
C ARG A 26 17.78 9.37 4.67
N LEU A 27 16.52 9.80 4.79
CA LEU A 27 15.39 8.90 4.51
C LEU A 27 15.42 8.43 3.04
N ALA A 28 15.76 9.34 2.12
CA ALA A 28 15.91 8.98 0.69
C ALA A 28 16.99 7.90 0.52
N GLU A 29 18.13 8.05 1.17
CA GLU A 29 19.22 7.08 1.10
C GLU A 29 18.79 5.71 1.65
N LEU A 30 18.09 5.69 2.78
CA LEU A 30 17.67 4.44 3.44
C LEU A 30 16.55 3.74 2.69
N SER A 31 15.62 4.50 2.10
CA SER A 31 14.45 3.94 1.43
C SER A 31 14.67 3.63 -0.05
N GLY A 32 15.64 4.28 -0.68
CA GLY A 32 15.81 4.23 -2.13
C GLY A 32 14.81 5.09 -2.89
N VAL A 33 13.98 5.86 -2.18
CA VAL A 33 13.03 6.82 -2.77
C VAL A 33 13.74 8.17 -2.87
N THR A 34 13.56 8.89 -3.98
CA THR A 34 14.26 10.16 -4.16
C THR A 34 13.81 11.21 -3.14
N ALA A 35 14.73 12.09 -2.75
CA ALA A 35 14.42 13.20 -1.84
C ALA A 35 13.30 14.09 -2.40
N CYS A 36 13.26 14.26 -3.71
CA CYS A 36 12.22 15.03 -4.38
C CYS A 36 10.84 14.41 -4.15
N THR A 37 10.74 13.09 -4.30
CA THR A 37 9.47 12.36 -4.06
C THR A 37 9.03 12.46 -2.60
N ILE A 38 9.96 12.29 -1.67
CA ILE A 38 9.66 12.38 -0.24
C ILE A 38 9.23 13.81 0.10
N GLY A 39 9.96 14.81 -0.38
CA GLY A 39 9.62 16.21 -0.14
C GLY A 39 8.25 16.58 -0.67
N ALA A 40 7.92 16.15 -1.90
CA ALA A 40 6.60 16.39 -2.48
C ALA A 40 5.49 15.73 -1.66
N ALA A 41 5.74 14.52 -1.16
CA ALA A 41 4.77 13.81 -0.31
C ALA A 41 4.55 14.55 1.01
N GLU A 42 5.62 15.04 1.65
CA GLU A 42 5.53 15.75 2.92
C GLU A 42 4.85 17.11 2.79
N HIS A 43 4.91 17.71 1.61
CA HIS A 43 4.25 19.00 1.35
C HIS A 43 2.83 18.84 0.81
N GLY A 44 2.36 17.59 0.66
CA GLY A 44 1.03 17.32 0.14
C GLY A 44 0.87 17.59 -1.35
N LYS A 45 1.97 17.75 -2.08
CA LYS A 45 1.95 18.03 -3.53
C LYS A 45 1.65 16.80 -4.38
N SER A 46 2.05 15.64 -3.92
CA SER A 46 1.79 14.38 -4.61
C SER A 46 1.68 13.23 -3.61
N ILE A 47 0.99 12.17 -4.04
CA ILE A 47 0.86 10.95 -3.25
C ILE A 47 1.81 9.93 -3.85
N PRO A 48 2.79 9.40 -3.07
CA PRO A 48 3.68 8.38 -3.61
C PRO A 48 2.92 7.10 -3.92
N ASN A 49 3.42 6.31 -4.86
CA ASN A 49 2.80 5.02 -5.18
C ASN A 49 3.01 4.03 -4.02
N LEU A 50 2.29 2.91 -4.06
CA LEU A 50 2.34 1.93 -2.98
C LEU A 50 3.74 1.37 -2.74
N ALA A 51 4.53 1.17 -3.80
CA ALA A 51 5.90 0.68 -3.67
C ALA A 51 6.78 1.68 -2.92
N ASN A 52 6.63 2.97 -3.21
CA ASN A 52 7.37 4.02 -2.50
C ASN A 52 6.91 4.15 -1.05
N ILE A 53 5.61 4.03 -0.79
CA ILE A 53 5.08 4.03 0.58
C ILE A 53 5.67 2.87 1.37
N ALA A 54 5.73 1.68 0.79
CA ALA A 54 6.32 0.51 1.43
C ALA A 54 7.80 0.72 1.75
N ALA A 55 8.54 1.30 0.80
CA ALA A 55 9.96 1.58 0.99
C ALA A 55 10.20 2.60 2.10
N ILE A 56 9.41 3.66 2.14
CA ILE A 56 9.49 4.68 3.19
C ILE A 56 9.17 4.08 4.56
N ALA A 57 8.10 3.29 4.64
CA ALA A 57 7.70 2.63 5.89
C ALA A 57 8.79 1.68 6.38
N ALA A 58 9.38 0.89 5.49
CA ALA A 58 10.46 -0.02 5.84
C ALA A 58 11.68 0.73 6.36
N ALA A 59 12.05 1.85 5.73
CA ALA A 59 13.16 2.68 6.16
C ALA A 59 12.92 3.29 7.54
N LEU A 60 11.65 3.60 7.86
CA LEU A 60 11.26 4.12 9.17
C LEU A 60 10.98 3.01 10.19
N ASN A 61 11.05 1.76 9.76
CA ASN A 61 10.83 0.59 10.62
C ASN A 61 9.42 0.55 11.21
N ILE A 62 8.43 0.94 10.41
CA ILE A 62 7.02 0.94 10.80
C ILE A 62 6.20 0.16 9.76
N PRO A 63 5.01 -0.35 10.14
CA PRO A 63 4.13 -1.02 9.17
C PRO A 63 3.59 -0.04 8.14
N SER A 64 3.50 -0.46 6.87
CA SER A 64 3.00 0.40 5.79
C SER A 64 1.54 0.83 5.99
N TYR A 65 0.73 0.05 6.71
CA TYR A 65 -0.68 0.40 6.93
C TYR A 65 -0.86 1.70 7.72
N ILE A 66 0.17 2.14 8.45
CA ILE A 66 0.13 3.44 9.13
C ILE A 66 -0.05 4.57 8.11
N PHE A 67 0.55 4.41 6.94
CA PHE A 67 0.43 5.41 5.86
C PHE A 67 -0.79 5.17 4.97
N THR A 68 -1.14 3.93 4.68
CA THR A 68 -2.22 3.58 3.77
C THR A 68 -3.58 3.49 4.45
N GLU A 69 -3.60 3.37 5.77
CA GLU A 69 -4.80 3.12 6.58
C GLU A 69 -5.55 1.85 6.13
N ALA A 70 -4.82 0.89 5.57
CA ALA A 70 -5.41 -0.34 5.06
C ALA A 70 -6.12 -1.15 6.16
N ASP A 71 -5.67 -1.03 7.40
CA ASP A 71 -6.32 -1.68 8.54
C ASP A 71 -7.77 -1.24 8.76
N LYS A 72 -8.14 -0.07 8.23
CA LYS A 72 -9.50 0.49 8.33
C LYS A 72 -10.38 0.15 7.12
N MET A 73 -9.83 -0.52 6.12
CA MET A 73 -10.59 -0.88 4.92
C MET A 73 -11.64 -1.95 5.23
N PRO A 74 -12.81 -1.91 4.54
CA PRO A 74 -13.86 -2.88 4.80
C PRO A 74 -13.49 -4.29 4.35
N GLU A 75 -14.07 -5.31 4.99
CA GLU A 75 -13.82 -6.72 4.74
C GLU A 75 -15.11 -7.52 4.53
N GLU A 76 -16.18 -6.87 4.09
CA GLU A 76 -17.49 -7.52 3.97
C GLU A 76 -17.60 -8.46 2.78
N THR A 77 -16.99 -8.10 1.65
CA THR A 77 -17.01 -8.93 0.45
C THR A 77 -15.64 -9.55 0.17
N LEU A 78 -15.60 -10.58 -0.65
CA LEU A 78 -14.34 -11.19 -1.05
C LEU A 78 -13.43 -10.18 -1.75
N LEU A 79 -14.01 -9.36 -2.63
CA LEU A 79 -13.24 -8.31 -3.32
C LEU A 79 -12.66 -7.30 -2.32
N GLN A 80 -13.44 -6.89 -1.33
CA GLN A 80 -12.96 -5.96 -0.31
C GLN A 80 -11.83 -6.58 0.52
N ARG A 81 -11.96 -7.85 0.88
CA ARG A 81 -10.91 -8.57 1.61
C ARG A 81 -9.63 -8.67 0.78
N LEU A 82 -9.78 -8.95 -0.52
CA LEU A 82 -8.64 -9.02 -1.43
C LEU A 82 -7.97 -7.67 -1.59
N ASP A 83 -8.74 -6.60 -1.77
CA ASP A 83 -8.22 -5.25 -1.92
C ASP A 83 -7.50 -4.78 -0.66
N LYS A 84 -8.07 -5.06 0.50
CA LYS A 84 -7.43 -4.74 1.78
C LYS A 84 -6.08 -5.45 1.93
N ALA A 85 -6.04 -6.76 1.66
CA ALA A 85 -4.80 -7.54 1.72
C ALA A 85 -3.76 -7.02 0.73
N ARG A 86 -4.21 -6.62 -0.47
CA ARG A 86 -3.35 -6.03 -1.49
C ARG A 86 -2.70 -4.74 -0.99
N VAL A 87 -3.50 -3.82 -0.43
CA VAL A 87 -2.99 -2.53 0.07
C VAL A 87 -2.10 -2.74 1.29
N MET A 88 -2.43 -3.67 2.19
CA MET A 88 -1.60 -4.02 3.34
C MET A 88 -0.19 -4.46 2.91
N ARG A 89 -0.09 -5.12 1.78
CA ARG A 89 1.19 -5.59 1.22
C ARG A 89 1.79 -4.62 0.21
N CYS A 90 1.12 -3.50 -0.05
CA CYS A 90 1.54 -2.49 -1.03
C CYS A 90 1.77 -3.07 -2.43
N LEU A 91 0.88 -3.96 -2.86
CA LEU A 91 0.94 -4.58 -4.18
C LEU A 91 0.06 -3.83 -5.17
N SER A 92 0.55 -3.64 -6.40
CA SER A 92 -0.30 -3.24 -7.52
C SER A 92 -1.17 -4.41 -7.95
N TRP A 93 -2.24 -4.14 -8.71
CA TRP A 93 -3.09 -5.24 -9.20
C TRP A 93 -2.32 -6.25 -10.06
N PRO A 94 -1.45 -5.82 -11.01
CA PRO A 94 -0.63 -6.80 -11.75
C PRO A 94 0.30 -7.63 -10.85
N ALA A 95 0.91 -6.99 -9.83
CA ALA A 95 1.76 -7.70 -8.88
C ALA A 95 0.96 -8.70 -8.06
N LEU A 96 -0.27 -8.32 -7.67
CA LEU A 96 -1.17 -9.22 -6.96
C LEU A 96 -1.55 -10.43 -7.80
N ALA A 97 -1.91 -10.21 -9.09
CA ALA A 97 -2.23 -11.30 -10.00
C ALA A 97 -1.09 -12.29 -10.12
N LYS A 98 0.14 -11.78 -10.23
CA LYS A 98 1.34 -12.61 -10.29
C LYS A 98 1.55 -13.39 -8.98
N ASP A 99 1.34 -12.75 -7.85
CA ASP A 99 1.52 -13.37 -6.54
C ASP A 99 0.50 -14.48 -6.28
N ILE A 100 -0.75 -14.27 -6.71
CA ILE A 100 -1.79 -15.29 -6.62
C ILE A 100 -1.55 -16.43 -7.64
N GLY A 101 -0.97 -16.09 -8.79
CA GLY A 101 -0.75 -17.03 -9.89
C GLY A 101 -1.89 -17.06 -10.88
N VAL A 102 -2.57 -15.93 -11.11
CA VAL A 102 -3.71 -15.82 -12.04
C VAL A 102 -3.44 -14.77 -13.10
N ASP A 103 -4.20 -14.84 -14.20
CA ASP A 103 -4.15 -13.84 -15.26
C ASP A 103 -4.74 -12.51 -14.78
N MET A 104 -4.08 -11.42 -15.13
CA MET A 104 -4.59 -10.08 -14.82
C MET A 104 -5.96 -9.85 -15.46
N ALA A 105 -6.21 -10.39 -16.66
CA ALA A 105 -7.50 -10.27 -17.32
C ALA A 105 -8.62 -10.89 -16.48
N ASP A 106 -8.37 -12.05 -15.89
CA ASP A 106 -9.35 -12.74 -15.03
C ASP A 106 -9.56 -11.94 -13.73
N LEU A 107 -8.50 -11.40 -13.17
CA LEU A 107 -8.59 -10.58 -11.96
C LEU A 107 -9.37 -9.29 -12.25
N CYS A 108 -9.20 -8.70 -13.42
CA CYS A 108 -9.99 -7.52 -13.82
C CYS A 108 -11.48 -7.83 -13.91
N LYS A 109 -11.85 -8.99 -14.44
CA LYS A 109 -13.25 -9.43 -14.48
C LYS A 109 -13.82 -9.55 -13.07
N PHE A 110 -13.05 -10.14 -12.17
CA PHE A 110 -13.44 -10.27 -10.77
C PHE A 110 -13.66 -8.89 -10.12
N LYS A 111 -12.77 -7.94 -10.36
CA LYS A 111 -12.90 -6.58 -9.84
C LYS A 111 -14.15 -5.86 -10.34
N GLN A 112 -14.54 -6.15 -11.57
CA GLN A 112 -15.73 -5.55 -12.20
C GLN A 112 -17.03 -6.21 -11.78
N GLY A 113 -16.98 -7.26 -10.96
CA GLY A 113 -18.15 -8.01 -10.56
C GLY A 113 -18.67 -8.95 -11.66
N ARG A 114 -17.86 -9.21 -12.69
CA ARG A 114 -18.25 -10.10 -13.79
C ARG A 114 -18.08 -11.54 -13.35
N LYS A 115 -18.80 -12.43 -14.05
CA LYS A 115 -18.73 -13.86 -13.78
C LYS A 115 -17.34 -14.39 -14.10
N VAL A 116 -16.76 -15.13 -13.17
CA VAL A 116 -15.42 -15.74 -13.30
C VAL A 116 -15.51 -17.22 -12.95
N TRP A 117 -14.47 -17.95 -13.34
CA TRP A 117 -14.37 -19.37 -13.03
C TRP A 117 -14.24 -19.59 -11.52
N SER A 118 -14.86 -20.67 -11.02
CA SER A 118 -14.75 -21.02 -9.60
C SER A 118 -13.32 -21.28 -9.18
N ALA A 119 -12.47 -21.79 -10.07
CA ALA A 119 -11.05 -22.00 -9.80
C ALA A 119 -10.34 -20.69 -9.44
N LEU A 120 -10.71 -19.58 -10.08
CA LEU A 120 -10.13 -18.26 -9.75
C LEU A 120 -10.49 -17.87 -8.32
N ILE A 121 -11.76 -18.03 -7.95
CA ILE A 121 -12.23 -17.71 -6.59
C ILE A 121 -11.51 -18.58 -5.56
N GLU A 122 -11.35 -19.86 -5.84
CA GLU A 122 -10.61 -20.78 -4.96
C GLU A 122 -9.17 -20.35 -4.76
N GLN A 123 -8.49 -19.93 -5.82
CA GLN A 123 -7.13 -19.44 -5.74
C GLN A 123 -7.03 -18.16 -4.92
N ILE A 124 -7.98 -17.24 -5.08
CA ILE A 124 -8.04 -16.00 -4.30
C ILE A 124 -8.22 -16.32 -2.82
N VAL A 125 -9.18 -17.18 -2.48
CA VAL A 125 -9.47 -17.57 -1.10
C VAL A 125 -8.23 -18.24 -0.49
N LYS A 126 -7.61 -19.16 -1.23
CA LYS A 126 -6.41 -19.87 -0.77
C LYS A 126 -5.27 -18.88 -0.48
N TRP A 127 -5.07 -17.92 -1.37
CA TRP A 127 -4.05 -16.89 -1.18
C TRP A 127 -4.33 -16.05 0.07
N LEU A 128 -5.60 -15.66 0.28
CA LEU A 128 -6.00 -14.89 1.47
C LEU A 128 -5.78 -15.68 2.75
N ASP A 129 -6.11 -16.97 2.75
CA ASP A 129 -5.93 -17.83 3.92
C ASP A 129 -4.45 -17.99 4.27
N ASN A 130 -3.61 -18.16 3.26
CA ASN A 130 -2.16 -18.27 3.46
C ASN A 130 -1.54 -16.95 3.92
N SER A 131 -2.16 -15.82 3.58
CA SER A 131 -1.66 -14.51 3.92
C SER A 131 -1.94 -14.12 5.36
N ASN A 132 -2.95 -14.74 5.97
CA ASN A 132 -3.35 -14.43 7.35
C ASN A 132 -2.56 -15.23 8.40
N ASN A 133 -1.61 -16.04 7.98
CA ASN A 133 -0.75 -16.81 8.89
C ASN A 133 0.61 -16.17 9.06
#